data_a340b05699366d5f992a56ffd440665c
#
_entry.id   a340b05699366d5f992a56ffd440665c
#
_cell.length_a   1.000
_cell.length_b   1.000
_cell.length_c   1.000
_cell.angle_alpha   90.00
_cell.angle_beta   90.00
_cell.angle_gamma   90.00
#
_symmetry.space_group_name_H-M   'P 1'
#
loop_
_entity.id
_entity.type
_entity.pdbx_description
1 polymer ?
#
loop_
_entity_poly.entity_id
_entity_poly.type
_entity_poly.pdbx_seq_one_letter_code
_entity_poly.pdbx_strand_id
1 'polypeptide(L)'
;EIDAVFMHYSTDFVFDGASGVPYTENSPTAPASVYGQSKLAGEEAIAAATERHVILRTAWLFSSVGHNFLKTMLRLAEGGSEIRVVADQMGSPTYAWDLAQVTRAIVEGLAKGNDDSFGLYHAVNGGVTSWHGFATKIFDLIGWKEVRVRAISTEEYPTPAPRPRFS
;
A
#
# COMPACT_ATOMS: atom_id res chain seq x y z
N GLU A 1 -13.06 -21.04 -23.75
CA GLU A 1 -13.11 -19.85 -22.86
C GLU A 1 -13.68 -20.31 -21.52
N ILE A 2 -13.03 -19.89 -20.43
CA ILE A 2 -13.55 -20.08 -19.06
C ILE A 2 -14.20 -18.78 -18.63
N ASP A 3 -15.43 -18.82 -18.13
CA ASP A 3 -16.15 -17.68 -17.60
C ASP A 3 -15.65 -17.36 -16.17
N ALA A 4 -14.40 -16.89 -16.05
CA ALA A 4 -13.75 -16.62 -14.78
C ALA A 4 -13.71 -15.13 -14.46
N VAL A 5 -13.87 -14.79 -13.20
CA VAL A 5 -13.60 -13.45 -12.69
C VAL A 5 -12.10 -13.27 -12.46
N PHE A 6 -11.56 -12.17 -12.93
CA PHE A 6 -10.15 -11.84 -12.72
C PHE A 6 -9.99 -10.88 -11.52
N MET A 7 -9.25 -11.29 -10.49
CA MET A 7 -8.93 -10.42 -9.36
C MET A 7 -7.44 -10.09 -9.35
N HIS A 8 -7.11 -8.80 -9.23
CA HIS A 8 -5.74 -8.29 -9.29
C HIS A 8 -5.43 -7.31 -8.15
N TYR A 9 -4.25 -7.45 -7.55
CA TYR A 9 -3.73 -6.45 -6.63
C TYR A 9 -2.80 -5.49 -7.37
N SER A 10 -3.13 -4.20 -7.29
CA SER A 10 -2.32 -3.11 -7.80
C SER A 10 -1.73 -2.27 -6.65
N THR A 11 -1.29 -1.06 -6.93
CA THR A 11 -0.51 -0.24 -6.02
C THR A 11 -0.87 1.25 -6.12
N ASP A 12 -0.65 1.98 -5.04
CA ASP A 12 -0.62 3.43 -4.97
C ASP A 12 0.45 4.08 -5.86
N PHE A 13 1.51 3.36 -6.23
CA PHE A 13 2.57 3.84 -7.13
C PHE A 13 2.12 4.11 -8.57
N VAL A 14 0.86 3.87 -8.91
CA VAL A 14 0.25 4.32 -10.18
C VAL A 14 0.04 5.84 -10.20
N PHE A 15 0.13 6.52 -9.06
CA PHE A 15 0.04 7.97 -8.92
C PHE A 15 1.43 8.61 -8.84
N ASP A 16 1.52 9.92 -9.14
CA ASP A 16 2.77 10.69 -9.06
C ASP A 16 3.16 11.06 -7.61
N GLY A 17 2.22 11.00 -6.67
CA GLY A 17 2.44 11.37 -5.29
C GLY A 17 2.57 12.87 -5.03
N ALA A 18 2.20 13.73 -5.98
CA ALA A 18 2.30 15.18 -5.88
C ALA A 18 1.06 15.84 -5.25
N SER A 19 -0.04 15.10 -5.09
CA SER A 19 -1.26 15.60 -4.46
C SER A 19 -1.04 15.87 -2.97
N GLY A 20 -1.61 16.96 -2.46
CA GLY A 20 -1.69 17.25 -1.03
C GLY A 20 -2.91 16.62 -0.34
N VAL A 21 -3.71 15.88 -1.07
CA VAL A 21 -4.94 15.22 -0.62
C VAL A 21 -4.98 13.77 -1.11
N PRO A 22 -5.74 12.88 -0.45
CA PRO A 22 -5.89 11.51 -0.89
C PRO A 22 -6.36 11.39 -2.33
N TYR A 23 -5.76 10.46 -3.08
CA TYR A 23 -6.25 10.09 -4.42
C TYR A 23 -7.51 9.24 -4.30
N THR A 24 -8.36 9.37 -5.30
CA THR A 24 -9.53 8.50 -5.50
C THR A 24 -9.28 7.57 -6.68
N GLU A 25 -10.16 6.58 -6.88
CA GLU A 25 -10.08 5.65 -8.01
C GLU A 25 -10.12 6.38 -9.37
N ASN A 26 -10.81 7.54 -9.43
CA ASN A 26 -10.94 8.37 -10.64
C ASN A 26 -9.83 9.42 -10.79
N SER A 27 -8.89 9.50 -9.86
CA SER A 27 -7.76 10.44 -9.97
C SER A 27 -6.86 10.05 -11.14
N PRO A 28 -6.31 11.03 -11.90
CA PRO A 28 -5.37 10.75 -12.99
C PRO A 28 -4.15 9.98 -12.49
N THR A 29 -3.77 8.94 -13.20
CA THR A 29 -2.55 8.17 -12.95
C THR A 29 -1.35 8.79 -13.65
N ALA A 30 -0.19 8.83 -12.98
CA ALA A 30 1.07 9.35 -13.54
C ALA A 30 2.27 8.69 -12.82
N PRO A 31 2.52 7.40 -13.01
CA PRO A 31 3.52 6.64 -12.26
C PRO A 31 4.94 7.16 -12.52
N ALA A 32 5.66 7.52 -11.46
CA ALA A 32 7.04 8.03 -11.53
C ALA A 32 8.10 6.92 -11.58
N SER A 33 7.73 5.66 -11.40
CA SER A 33 8.66 4.52 -11.35
C SER A 33 8.29 3.44 -12.37
N VAL A 34 9.28 2.65 -12.80
CA VAL A 34 9.05 1.48 -13.68
C VAL A 34 8.09 0.48 -13.03
N TYR A 35 8.18 0.30 -11.70
CA TYR A 35 7.23 -0.52 -10.96
C TYR A 35 5.79 -0.01 -11.12
N GLY A 36 5.55 1.28 -10.86
CA GLY A 36 4.23 1.89 -11.03
C GLY A 36 3.72 1.79 -12.46
N GLN A 37 4.59 2.06 -13.45
CA GLN A 37 4.25 1.94 -14.87
C GLN A 37 3.83 0.50 -15.24
N SER A 38 4.58 -0.51 -14.78
CA SER A 38 4.26 -1.92 -15.05
C SER A 38 2.94 -2.35 -14.40
N LYS A 39 2.64 -1.84 -13.20
CA LYS A 39 1.38 -2.12 -12.50
C LYS A 39 0.21 -1.45 -13.20
N LEU A 40 0.35 -0.20 -13.62
CA LEU A 40 -0.68 0.52 -14.39
C LEU A 40 -0.97 -0.17 -15.73
N ALA A 41 0.06 -0.55 -16.48
CA ALA A 41 -0.11 -1.31 -17.73
C ALA A 41 -0.84 -2.64 -17.50
N GLY A 42 -0.63 -3.29 -16.34
CA GLY A 42 -1.38 -4.47 -15.93
C GLY A 42 -2.86 -4.19 -15.66
N GLU A 43 -3.18 -3.07 -15.00
CA GLU A 43 -4.58 -2.64 -14.79
C GLU A 43 -5.30 -2.42 -16.13
N GLU A 44 -4.65 -1.67 -17.03
CA GLU A 44 -5.19 -1.36 -18.37
C GLU A 44 -5.40 -2.62 -19.21
N ALA A 45 -4.43 -3.55 -19.19
CA ALA A 45 -4.53 -4.81 -19.92
C ALA A 45 -5.69 -5.69 -19.41
N ILE A 46 -5.89 -5.75 -18.09
CA ILE A 46 -7.00 -6.50 -17.47
C ILE A 46 -8.34 -5.87 -17.86
N ALA A 47 -8.48 -4.55 -17.71
CA ALA A 47 -9.71 -3.85 -18.07
C ALA A 47 -10.07 -3.97 -19.55
N ALA A 48 -9.06 -4.01 -20.44
CA ALA A 48 -9.28 -4.24 -21.86
C ALA A 48 -9.65 -5.69 -22.20
N ALA A 49 -9.23 -6.64 -21.39
CA ALA A 49 -9.44 -8.09 -21.66
C ALA A 49 -10.80 -8.60 -21.18
N THR A 50 -11.35 -8.06 -20.10
CA THR A 50 -12.62 -8.51 -19.53
C THR A 50 -13.29 -7.44 -18.67
N GLU A 51 -14.60 -7.34 -18.74
CA GLU A 51 -15.41 -6.51 -17.82
C GLU A 51 -15.55 -7.19 -16.45
N ARG A 52 -15.36 -8.52 -16.37
CA ARG A 52 -15.48 -9.31 -15.14
C ARG A 52 -14.16 -9.32 -14.37
N HIS A 53 -13.76 -8.15 -13.88
CA HIS A 53 -12.53 -8.01 -13.10
C HIS A 53 -12.75 -7.17 -11.83
N VAL A 54 -11.89 -7.42 -10.85
CA VAL A 54 -11.74 -6.58 -9.66
C VAL A 54 -10.26 -6.24 -9.50
N ILE A 55 -9.95 -4.96 -9.52
CA ILE A 55 -8.59 -4.44 -9.29
C ILE A 55 -8.58 -3.71 -7.95
N LEU A 56 -7.71 -4.15 -7.02
CA LEU A 56 -7.55 -3.56 -5.71
C LEU A 56 -6.20 -2.83 -5.64
N ARG A 57 -6.20 -1.51 -5.70
CA ARG A 57 -5.01 -0.71 -5.40
C ARG A 57 -4.82 -0.67 -3.90
N THR A 58 -3.64 -1.06 -3.45
CA THR A 58 -3.28 -1.07 -2.03
C THR A 58 -1.93 -0.40 -1.79
N ALA A 59 -1.64 -0.07 -0.53
CA ALA A 59 -0.43 0.63 -0.13
C ALA A 59 0.14 0.07 1.17
N TRP A 60 1.45 0.17 1.36
CA TRP A 60 2.17 -0.06 2.61
C TRP A 60 1.77 -1.34 3.35
N LEU A 61 1.70 -2.46 2.62
CA LEU A 61 1.30 -3.75 3.18
C LEU A 61 2.26 -4.21 4.29
N PHE A 62 1.68 -4.60 5.42
CA PHE A 62 2.42 -5.21 6.52
C PHE A 62 1.65 -6.41 7.10
N SER A 63 2.39 -7.33 7.71
CA SER A 63 1.82 -8.51 8.36
C SER A 63 2.78 -9.10 9.41
N SER A 64 2.29 -10.08 10.16
CA SER A 64 3.12 -10.91 11.06
C SER A 64 4.04 -11.86 10.32
N VAL A 65 3.80 -12.13 9.03
CA VAL A 65 4.58 -13.04 8.19
C VAL A 65 5.26 -12.31 7.03
N GLY A 66 6.30 -12.92 6.46
CA GLY A 66 7.04 -12.37 5.33
C GLY A 66 7.93 -11.18 5.69
N HIS A 67 8.48 -10.54 4.66
CA HIS A 67 9.33 -9.34 4.78
C HIS A 67 8.46 -8.09 4.63
N ASN A 68 8.47 -7.20 5.62
CA ASN A 68 7.71 -5.94 5.59
C ASN A 68 8.32 -4.91 6.53
N PHE A 69 7.78 -3.67 6.49
CA PHE A 69 8.27 -2.55 7.28
C PHE A 69 8.19 -2.81 8.79
N LEU A 70 7.07 -3.33 9.30
CA LEU A 70 6.90 -3.65 10.73
C LEU A 70 8.02 -4.56 11.23
N LYS A 71 8.27 -5.68 10.56
CA LYS A 71 9.32 -6.64 10.96
C LYS A 71 10.73 -6.07 10.80
N THR A 72 10.92 -5.18 9.82
CA THR A 72 12.18 -4.46 9.65
C THR A 72 12.45 -3.54 10.84
N MET A 73 11.43 -2.79 11.30
CA MET A 73 11.57 -1.93 12.47
C MET A 73 11.91 -2.72 13.73
N LEU A 74 11.18 -3.83 13.99
CA LEU A 74 11.46 -4.69 15.14
C LEU A 74 12.90 -5.20 15.13
N ARG A 75 13.37 -5.75 14.01
CA ARG A 75 14.74 -6.24 13.87
C ARG A 75 15.81 -5.16 14.06
N LEU A 76 15.57 -3.95 13.55
CA LEU A 76 16.52 -2.84 13.70
C LEU A 76 16.62 -2.39 15.16
N ALA A 77 15.52 -2.43 15.90
CA ALA A 77 15.50 -2.09 17.31
C ALA A 77 16.27 -3.08 18.21
N GLU A 78 16.32 -4.35 17.82
CA GLU A 78 17.17 -5.35 18.52
C GLU A 78 18.67 -5.02 18.43
N GLY A 79 19.08 -4.33 17.37
CA GLY A 79 20.47 -3.96 17.08
C GLY A 79 20.91 -2.57 17.55
N GLY A 80 19.98 -1.73 18.07
CA GLY A 80 20.32 -0.37 18.47
C GLY A 80 19.15 0.42 19.06
N SER A 81 19.49 1.51 19.75
CA SER A 81 18.53 2.38 20.44
C SER A 81 18.00 3.54 19.57
N GLU A 82 18.58 3.78 18.40
CA GLU A 82 18.13 4.82 17.46
C GLU A 82 17.92 4.27 16.05
N ILE A 83 16.76 4.54 15.48
CA ILE A 83 16.37 4.16 14.11
C ILE A 83 16.00 5.42 13.33
N ARG A 84 16.62 5.62 12.16
CA ARG A 84 16.33 6.75 11.26
C ARG A 84 15.21 6.35 10.31
N VAL A 85 14.10 7.13 10.27
CA VAL A 85 12.93 6.81 9.45
C VAL A 85 12.41 8.06 8.74
N VAL A 86 12.08 7.92 7.46
CA VAL A 86 11.56 8.99 6.60
C VAL A 86 10.24 9.53 7.13
N ALA A 87 10.13 10.86 7.23
CA ALA A 87 8.97 11.55 7.81
C ALA A 87 8.15 12.36 6.79
N ASP A 88 8.65 12.56 5.59
CA ASP A 88 8.06 13.39 4.53
C ASP A 88 7.41 12.56 3.39
N GLN A 89 7.24 11.25 3.59
CA GLN A 89 6.41 10.38 2.76
C GLN A 89 5.18 9.98 3.56
N MET A 90 4.00 10.29 3.03
CA MET A 90 2.70 10.08 3.66
C MET A 90 1.94 8.98 2.95
N GLY A 91 1.22 8.17 3.70
CA GLY A 91 0.42 7.07 3.16
C GLY A 91 -0.39 6.35 4.23
N SER A 92 -1.03 5.25 3.85
CA SER A 92 -1.90 4.44 4.71
C SER A 92 -1.33 3.02 4.88
N PRO A 93 -0.71 2.71 6.02
CA PRO A 93 -0.31 1.33 6.32
C PRO A 93 -1.51 0.40 6.24
N THR A 94 -1.40 -0.69 5.49
CA THR A 94 -2.50 -1.64 5.28
C THR A 94 -2.13 -3.01 5.84
N TYR A 95 -2.92 -3.49 6.77
CA TYR A 95 -2.74 -4.83 7.32
C TYR A 95 -3.19 -5.88 6.31
N ALA A 96 -2.31 -6.78 5.94
CA ALA A 96 -2.57 -7.77 4.88
C ALA A 96 -3.76 -8.70 5.21
N TRP A 97 -4.05 -8.93 6.50
CA TRP A 97 -5.24 -9.67 6.91
C TRP A 97 -6.54 -8.92 6.58
N ASP A 98 -6.58 -7.61 6.81
CA ASP A 98 -7.76 -6.80 6.46
C ASP A 98 -7.99 -6.80 4.95
N LEU A 99 -6.93 -6.65 4.14
CA LEU A 99 -7.01 -6.77 2.70
C LEU A 99 -7.53 -8.15 2.27
N ALA A 100 -7.09 -9.23 2.92
CA ALA A 100 -7.59 -10.58 2.66
C ALA A 100 -9.08 -10.73 3.01
N GLN A 101 -9.55 -10.10 4.08
CA GLN A 101 -10.98 -10.11 4.44
C GLN A 101 -11.83 -9.34 3.44
N VAL A 102 -11.36 -8.18 2.97
CA VAL A 102 -12.01 -7.43 1.88
C VAL A 102 -12.09 -8.28 0.61
N THR A 103 -10.97 -8.90 0.23
CA THR A 103 -10.91 -9.82 -0.92
C THR A 103 -11.92 -10.94 -0.80
N ARG A 104 -11.97 -11.59 0.35
CA ARG A 104 -12.92 -12.68 0.64
C ARG A 104 -14.37 -12.20 0.52
N ALA A 105 -14.70 -11.04 1.08
CA ALA A 105 -16.05 -10.51 1.02
C ALA A 105 -16.50 -10.23 -0.42
N ILE A 106 -15.60 -9.70 -1.26
CA ILE A 106 -15.87 -9.46 -2.68
C ILE A 106 -16.09 -10.80 -3.40
N VAL A 107 -15.22 -11.79 -3.21
CA VAL A 107 -15.35 -13.13 -3.83
C VAL A 107 -16.65 -13.81 -3.42
N GLU A 108 -17.02 -13.77 -2.14
CA GLU A 108 -18.29 -14.32 -1.64
C GLU A 108 -19.50 -13.59 -2.21
N GLY A 109 -19.41 -12.26 -2.42
CA GLY A 109 -20.45 -11.47 -3.07
C GLY A 109 -20.65 -11.86 -4.53
N LEU A 110 -19.55 -11.93 -5.28
CA LEU A 110 -19.56 -12.38 -6.70
C LEU A 110 -20.09 -13.80 -6.86
N ALA A 111 -19.73 -14.71 -5.96
CA ALA A 111 -20.25 -16.10 -5.98
C ALA A 111 -21.77 -16.16 -5.72
N LYS A 112 -22.36 -15.11 -5.15
CA LYS A 112 -23.82 -14.99 -4.94
C LYS A 112 -24.52 -14.19 -6.06
N GLY A 113 -23.80 -13.83 -7.13
CA GLY A 113 -24.35 -13.09 -8.28
C GLY A 113 -24.38 -11.58 -8.11
N ASN A 114 -23.56 -11.02 -7.20
CA ASN A 114 -23.43 -9.57 -7.05
C ASN A 114 -22.43 -9.02 -8.09
N ASP A 115 -22.86 -8.91 -9.34
CA ASP A 115 -22.04 -8.42 -10.46
C ASP A 115 -21.72 -6.93 -10.40
N ASP A 116 -22.39 -6.15 -9.53
CA ASP A 116 -22.09 -4.73 -9.29
C ASP A 116 -20.72 -4.50 -8.60
N SER A 117 -20.04 -5.59 -8.17
CA SER A 117 -18.73 -5.54 -7.53
C SER A 117 -17.54 -5.52 -8.49
N PHE A 118 -17.76 -5.53 -9.81
CA PHE A 118 -16.67 -5.41 -10.79
C PHE A 118 -16.14 -3.99 -10.87
N GLY A 119 -14.85 -3.85 -11.14
CA GLY A 119 -14.20 -2.57 -11.33
C GLY A 119 -12.90 -2.39 -10.52
N LEU A 120 -12.49 -1.14 -10.38
CA LEU A 120 -11.27 -0.73 -9.71
C LEU A 120 -11.61 -0.05 -8.38
N TYR A 121 -10.89 -0.42 -7.33
CA TYR A 121 -11.10 0.08 -5.96
C TYR A 121 -9.78 0.37 -5.26
N HIS A 122 -9.81 1.31 -4.32
CA HIS A 122 -8.76 1.48 -3.32
C HIS A 122 -9.06 0.61 -2.09
N ALA A 123 -8.12 -0.26 -1.75
CA ALA A 123 -8.22 -1.18 -0.61
C ALA A 123 -7.06 -0.94 0.35
N VAL A 124 -7.22 0.06 1.22
CA VAL A 124 -6.26 0.47 2.25
C VAL A 124 -6.95 0.64 3.59
N ASN A 125 -6.22 0.48 4.70
CA ASN A 125 -6.76 0.81 6.02
C ASN A 125 -6.94 2.33 6.17
N GLY A 126 -7.84 2.73 7.06
CA GLY A 126 -8.15 4.13 7.31
C GLY A 126 -7.02 4.90 8.00
N GLY A 127 -6.98 6.21 7.75
CA GLY A 127 -5.99 7.12 8.31
C GLY A 127 -4.77 7.34 7.43
N VAL A 128 -4.04 8.42 7.73
CA VAL A 128 -2.82 8.82 7.01
C VAL A 128 -1.71 9.02 8.02
N THR A 129 -0.51 8.52 7.73
CA THR A 129 0.68 8.72 8.56
C THR A 129 1.94 8.77 7.68
N SER A 130 3.09 9.17 8.28
CA SER A 130 4.39 8.98 7.63
C SER A 130 5.00 7.63 8.01
N TRP A 131 6.07 7.19 7.32
CA TRP A 131 6.85 6.03 7.76
C TRP A 131 7.39 6.22 9.17
N HIS A 132 7.84 7.45 9.52
CA HIS A 132 8.26 7.79 10.87
C HIS A 132 7.12 7.64 11.88
N GLY A 133 5.94 8.19 11.58
CA GLY A 133 4.77 8.06 12.45
C GLY A 133 4.34 6.60 12.63
N PHE A 134 4.39 5.80 11.57
CA PHE A 134 4.11 4.37 11.65
C PHE A 134 5.13 3.63 12.53
N ALA A 135 6.43 3.88 12.36
CA ALA A 135 7.47 3.29 13.22
C ALA A 135 7.31 3.69 14.70
N THR A 136 7.06 4.97 14.98
CA THR A 136 6.80 5.46 16.33
C THR A 136 5.61 4.72 16.96
N LYS A 137 4.52 4.60 16.22
CA LYS A 137 3.32 3.89 16.69
C LYS A 137 3.56 2.41 16.98
N ILE A 138 4.41 1.73 16.17
CA ILE A 138 4.80 0.34 16.42
C ILE A 138 5.46 0.24 17.80
N PHE A 139 6.47 1.07 18.09
CA PHE A 139 7.21 1.00 19.36
C PHE A 139 6.37 1.42 20.56
N ASP A 140 5.48 2.40 20.40
CA ASP A 140 4.51 2.77 21.44
C ASP A 140 3.61 1.60 21.83
N LEU A 141 3.08 0.87 20.84
CA LEU A 141 2.17 -0.24 21.07
C LEU A 141 2.82 -1.45 21.75
N ILE A 142 4.09 -1.72 21.46
CA ILE A 142 4.83 -2.83 22.11
C ILE A 142 5.55 -2.41 23.39
N GLY A 143 5.49 -1.12 23.76
CA GLY A 143 6.07 -0.60 25.00
C GLY A 143 7.60 -0.45 24.99
N TRP A 144 8.24 -0.39 23.83
CA TRP A 144 9.70 -0.20 23.68
C TRP A 144 10.06 1.28 23.71
N LYS A 145 10.00 1.88 24.88
CA LYS A 145 10.19 3.33 25.10
C LYS A 145 11.65 3.80 24.93
N GLU A 146 12.61 2.91 25.04
CA GLU A 146 14.04 3.17 24.87
C GLU A 146 14.46 3.30 23.41
N VAL A 147 13.63 2.86 22.47
CA VAL A 147 13.90 2.96 21.03
C VAL A 147 13.55 4.38 20.55
N ARG A 148 14.56 5.13 20.14
CA ARG A 148 14.39 6.46 19.57
C ARG A 148 14.18 6.37 18.07
N VAL A 149 13.01 6.77 17.58
CA VAL A 149 12.75 6.93 16.14
C VAL A 149 13.09 8.35 15.73
N ARG A 150 14.18 8.53 14.94
CA ARG A 150 14.62 9.82 14.43
C ARG A 150 14.00 10.09 13.07
N ALA A 151 13.28 11.20 12.95
CA ALA A 151 12.76 11.66 11.67
C ALA A 151 13.90 12.12 10.75
N ILE A 152 13.85 11.70 9.49
CA ILE A 152 14.74 12.13 8.41
C ILE A 152 13.91 12.48 7.17
N SER A 153 14.52 13.23 6.22
CA SER A 153 13.90 13.48 4.91
C SER A 153 14.13 12.33 3.93
N THR A 154 13.37 12.30 2.84
CA THR A 154 13.58 11.39 1.72
C THR A 154 14.98 11.52 1.11
N GLU A 155 15.52 12.76 1.07
CA GLU A 155 16.87 13.05 0.54
C GLU A 155 17.97 12.41 1.39
N GLU A 156 17.75 12.27 2.70
CA GLU A 156 18.69 11.58 3.61
C GLU A 156 18.63 10.06 3.50
N TYR A 157 17.64 9.52 2.76
CA TYR A 157 17.48 8.08 2.55
C TYR A 157 17.28 7.76 1.06
N PRO A 158 18.33 7.92 0.24
CA PRO A 158 18.23 7.68 -1.20
C PRO A 158 17.87 6.23 -1.51
N THR A 159 16.88 6.07 -2.39
CA THR A 159 16.42 4.75 -2.88
C THR A 159 16.61 4.68 -4.41
N PRO A 160 16.82 3.47 -4.99
CA PRO A 160 17.04 3.31 -6.44
C PRO A 160 15.88 3.82 -7.29
N ALA A 161 14.65 3.78 -6.76
CA ALA A 161 13.46 4.29 -7.43
C ALA A 161 12.84 5.44 -6.61
N PRO A 162 12.34 6.50 -7.27
CA PRO A 162 11.62 7.55 -6.58
C PRO A 162 10.36 6.99 -5.92
N ARG A 163 10.07 7.49 -4.71
CA ARG A 163 8.86 7.14 -3.98
C ARG A 163 7.90 8.34 -3.96
N PRO A 164 6.60 8.13 -4.13
CA PRO A 164 5.64 9.21 -4.02
C PRO A 164 5.69 9.83 -2.62
N ARG A 165 5.57 11.17 -2.56
CA ARG A 165 5.51 11.88 -1.27
C ARG A 165 4.17 11.68 -0.58
N PHE A 166 3.11 11.47 -1.35
CA PHE A 166 1.78 11.16 -0.86
C PHE A 166 1.18 10.02 -1.69
N SER A 167 0.70 8.99 -1.05
CA SER A 167 0.10 7.84 -1.75
C SER A 167 -1.02 7.20 -0.93
#